data_d2a02635025d72568fa57d155477bc16
#
_entry.id   d2a02635025d72568fa57d155477bc16
#
_cell.length_a   1.000
_cell.length_b   1.000
_cell.length_c   1.000
_cell.angle_alpha   90.00
_cell.angle_beta   90.00
_cell.angle_gamma   90.00
#
_symmetry.space_group_name_H-M   'P 1'
#
loop_
_entity.id
_entity.type
_entity.pdbx_description
1 polymer ?
#
loop_
_entity_poly.entity_id
_entity_poly.type
_entity_poly.pdbx_seq_one_letter_code
_entity_poly.pdbx_strand_id
1 'polypeptide(L)'
;MTISVTPAARLFGDDFATRAEDAYDALRAAGPVAWAEIADGVHALVVTSRRAAADLLKDTATYSKDSRMWAALQQGEVPADSPVLALMAFRPSLLYTDGDRHARLRHAMDDCLDRINLHELQEITRGHALGLISGFAHTGHADLMSQYADTLPLLVFTDLLGCPPQLTGRMVAGCQGMINAGPEAGKGAAELAQCLSEIIQMKSTRPGRDCTSWMLSHPAALTHEEILHQLVVLVGAGTIPTAAWIASGLRLLLTDDDYAGDLIGGAVTVRRAMDRVLWTRSPMANFSAHYARHATTLHGVPIPAGVPILISHAATGTDPALPSLGYDHRSHLAWSAGPHRCPADSQAAVIAQTGIETLLDQLWNLDLTDAEVPNRPGPFHTCPAALGIRFRPQPVDPPATGGPRDLHTADPRHHRHPPL
;
A
#
# COMPACT_ATOMS: atom_id res chain seq x y z
N MET A 1 -24.60 -3.87 24.92
CA MET A 1 -25.80 -4.27 24.15
C MET A 1 -25.29 -4.83 22.83
N THR A 2 -25.20 -6.13 22.70
CA THR A 2 -24.69 -6.80 21.48
C THR A 2 -25.69 -6.52 20.36
N ILE A 3 -25.28 -5.79 19.33
CA ILE A 3 -26.12 -5.51 18.16
C ILE A 3 -26.16 -6.81 17.36
N SER A 4 -27.32 -7.49 17.34
CA SER A 4 -27.50 -8.63 16.44
C SER A 4 -27.54 -8.09 15.00
N VAL A 5 -26.51 -8.36 14.24
CA VAL A 5 -26.34 -7.88 12.86
C VAL A 5 -26.38 -9.06 11.91
N THR A 6 -27.17 -8.94 10.85
CA THR A 6 -27.07 -9.84 9.70
C THR A 6 -26.22 -9.14 8.65
N PRO A 7 -24.97 -9.59 8.40
CA PRO A 7 -24.12 -8.98 7.39
C PRO A 7 -24.67 -9.25 5.99
N ALA A 8 -24.57 -8.26 5.11
CA ALA A 8 -24.95 -8.39 3.70
C ALA A 8 -23.92 -9.21 2.91
N ALA A 9 -22.65 -9.20 3.34
CA ALA A 9 -21.57 -9.94 2.71
C ALA A 9 -20.48 -10.30 3.72
N ARG A 10 -19.65 -11.30 3.36
CA ARG A 10 -18.37 -11.61 3.99
C ARG A 10 -17.25 -11.08 3.09
N LEU A 11 -16.29 -10.39 3.69
CA LEU A 11 -15.14 -9.80 2.97
C LEU A 11 -13.82 -10.55 3.24
N PHE A 12 -13.88 -11.84 3.46
CA PHE A 12 -12.73 -12.70 3.69
C PHE A 12 -13.01 -14.13 3.25
N GLY A 13 -11.97 -14.95 3.22
CA GLY A 13 -12.05 -16.36 2.78
C GLY A 13 -11.95 -16.51 1.26
N ASP A 14 -11.95 -17.77 0.81
CA ASP A 14 -11.68 -18.13 -0.58
C ASP A 14 -12.77 -17.63 -1.55
N ASP A 15 -14.03 -17.61 -1.11
CA ASP A 15 -15.13 -17.08 -1.93
C ASP A 15 -14.92 -15.59 -2.23
N PHE A 16 -14.56 -14.79 -1.23
CA PHE A 16 -14.26 -13.38 -1.43
C PHE A 16 -12.99 -13.16 -2.27
N ALA A 17 -11.95 -13.95 -2.01
CA ALA A 17 -10.71 -13.88 -2.79
C ALA A 17 -10.93 -14.14 -4.28
N THR A 18 -11.90 -14.99 -4.63
CA THR A 18 -12.20 -15.40 -6.01
C THR A 18 -13.27 -14.51 -6.65
N ARG A 19 -14.31 -14.12 -5.89
CA ARG A 19 -15.51 -13.43 -6.38
C ARG A 19 -15.87 -12.20 -5.55
N ALA A 20 -14.91 -11.29 -5.40
CA ALA A 20 -15.10 -10.08 -4.59
C ALA A 20 -16.25 -9.19 -5.09
N GLU A 21 -16.51 -9.16 -6.41
CA GLU A 21 -17.59 -8.35 -6.99
C GLU A 21 -18.98 -8.79 -6.51
N ASP A 22 -19.23 -10.09 -6.32
CA ASP A 22 -20.50 -10.60 -5.78
C ASP A 22 -20.76 -10.01 -4.37
N ALA A 23 -19.71 -9.91 -3.55
CA ALA A 23 -19.81 -9.32 -2.22
C ALA A 23 -20.08 -7.81 -2.29
N TYR A 24 -19.43 -7.10 -3.21
CA TYR A 24 -19.67 -5.67 -3.40
C TYR A 24 -21.06 -5.38 -3.95
N ASP A 25 -21.59 -6.23 -4.83
CA ASP A 25 -22.96 -6.11 -5.35
C ASP A 25 -23.99 -6.35 -4.25
N ALA A 26 -23.78 -7.36 -3.38
CA ALA A 26 -24.63 -7.59 -2.23
C ALA A 26 -24.62 -6.40 -1.24
N LEU A 27 -23.45 -5.83 -0.99
CA LEU A 27 -23.33 -4.63 -0.15
C LEU A 27 -24.04 -3.41 -0.78
N ARG A 28 -23.87 -3.15 -2.08
CA ARG A 28 -24.58 -2.07 -2.80
C ARG A 28 -26.10 -2.26 -2.77
N ALA A 29 -26.57 -3.49 -2.96
CA ALA A 29 -28.00 -3.80 -2.89
C ALA A 29 -28.60 -3.53 -1.49
N ALA A 30 -27.80 -3.67 -0.43
CA ALA A 30 -28.22 -3.36 0.94
C ALA A 30 -28.19 -1.84 1.24
N GLY A 31 -27.48 -1.03 0.45
CA GLY A 31 -27.48 0.43 0.58
C GLY A 31 -26.12 1.09 0.45
N PRO A 32 -26.07 2.44 0.59
CA PRO A 32 -24.83 3.20 0.47
C PRO A 32 -23.81 2.91 1.59
N VAL A 33 -24.29 2.36 2.70
CA VAL A 33 -23.52 1.84 3.84
C VAL A 33 -24.20 0.56 4.29
N ALA A 34 -23.47 -0.53 4.38
CA ALA A 34 -24.02 -1.85 4.71
C ALA A 34 -23.13 -2.59 5.70
N TRP A 35 -23.72 -3.51 6.48
CA TRP A 35 -22.96 -4.37 7.38
C TRP A 35 -22.25 -5.47 6.60
N ALA A 36 -20.98 -5.69 6.93
CA ALA A 36 -20.18 -6.81 6.46
C ALA A 36 -19.51 -7.53 7.62
N GLU A 37 -19.23 -8.80 7.41
CA GLU A 37 -18.33 -9.58 8.24
C GLU A 37 -16.93 -9.49 7.63
N ILE A 38 -15.95 -9.01 8.41
CA ILE A 38 -14.56 -8.74 7.95
C ILE A 38 -13.52 -9.75 8.47
N ALA A 39 -13.91 -10.54 9.45
CA ALA A 39 -13.25 -11.73 9.96
C ALA A 39 -14.29 -12.52 10.74
N ASP A 40 -14.00 -13.76 11.10
CA ASP A 40 -14.95 -14.61 11.85
C ASP A 40 -15.46 -13.89 13.11
N GLY A 41 -16.79 -13.64 13.14
CA GLY A 41 -17.47 -12.93 14.20
C GLY A 41 -17.15 -11.44 14.33
N VAL A 42 -16.36 -10.87 13.43
CA VAL A 42 -15.99 -9.45 13.45
C VAL A 42 -16.74 -8.68 12.37
N HIS A 43 -17.54 -7.71 12.79
CA HIS A 43 -18.41 -6.94 11.90
C HIS A 43 -17.96 -5.49 11.78
N ALA A 44 -18.20 -4.91 10.61
CA ALA A 44 -17.98 -3.49 10.31
C ALA A 44 -19.09 -2.97 9.40
N LEU A 45 -19.32 -1.67 9.42
CA LEU A 45 -20.05 -0.98 8.37
C LEU A 45 -19.09 -0.73 7.20
N VAL A 46 -19.56 -0.93 5.98
CA VAL A 46 -18.79 -0.72 4.76
C VAL A 46 -19.51 0.30 3.89
N VAL A 47 -18.81 1.37 3.55
CA VAL A 47 -19.33 2.44 2.66
C VAL A 47 -19.02 2.05 1.22
N THR A 48 -20.07 1.87 0.42
CA THR A 48 -19.99 1.47 -1.00
C THR A 48 -20.31 2.61 -1.95
N SER A 49 -21.06 3.62 -1.50
CA SER A 49 -21.35 4.82 -2.28
C SER A 49 -20.19 5.80 -2.25
N ARG A 50 -19.73 6.23 -3.43
CA ARG A 50 -18.68 7.24 -3.57
C ARG A 50 -19.01 8.55 -2.87
N ARG A 51 -20.28 8.99 -2.95
CA ARG A 51 -20.72 10.23 -2.32
C ARG A 51 -20.68 10.13 -0.80
N ALA A 52 -21.19 9.03 -0.23
CA ALA A 52 -21.14 8.78 1.20
C ALA A 52 -19.68 8.67 1.71
N ALA A 53 -18.80 8.03 0.95
CA ALA A 53 -17.37 7.95 1.26
C ALA A 53 -16.71 9.34 1.28
N ALA A 54 -16.98 10.18 0.27
CA ALA A 54 -16.42 11.52 0.19
C ALA A 54 -16.88 12.43 1.34
N ASP A 55 -18.15 12.31 1.75
CA ASP A 55 -18.69 13.07 2.87
C ASP A 55 -18.08 12.61 4.20
N LEU A 56 -18.00 11.28 4.44
CA LEU A 56 -17.37 10.72 5.64
C LEU A 56 -15.90 11.12 5.77
N LEU A 57 -15.13 10.98 4.69
CA LEU A 57 -13.68 11.24 4.70
C LEU A 57 -13.32 12.71 5.02
N LYS A 58 -14.23 13.64 4.83
CA LYS A 58 -14.04 15.07 5.11
C LYS A 58 -14.58 15.49 6.49
N ASP A 59 -15.48 14.71 7.07
CA ASP A 59 -16.15 15.06 8.32
C ASP A 59 -15.37 14.54 9.54
N THR A 60 -14.32 15.26 9.91
CA THR A 60 -13.49 14.93 11.08
C THR A 60 -14.14 15.31 12.42
N ALA A 61 -15.22 16.08 12.39
CA ALA A 61 -15.98 16.41 13.59
C ALA A 61 -16.82 15.22 14.05
N THR A 62 -17.44 14.52 13.13
CA THR A 62 -18.30 13.35 13.40
C THR A 62 -17.50 12.06 13.51
N TYR A 63 -16.49 11.87 12.65
CA TYR A 63 -15.75 10.61 12.52
C TYR A 63 -14.29 10.75 12.97
N SER A 64 -13.83 9.73 13.68
CA SER A 64 -12.48 9.61 14.23
C SER A 64 -11.72 8.45 13.58
N LYS A 65 -10.40 8.55 13.54
CA LYS A 65 -9.49 7.44 13.17
C LYS A 65 -9.02 6.63 14.37
N ASP A 66 -9.34 7.07 15.58
CA ASP A 66 -8.87 6.45 16.81
C ASP A 66 -9.57 5.11 17.08
N SER A 67 -8.88 4.01 16.79
CA SER A 67 -9.43 2.67 16.98
C SER A 67 -9.66 2.26 18.44
N ARG A 68 -9.24 3.08 19.43
CA ARG A 68 -9.61 2.91 20.83
C ARG A 68 -11.11 3.19 21.05
N MET A 69 -11.78 3.78 20.08
CA MET A 69 -13.24 3.91 20.07
C MET A 69 -13.97 2.63 19.67
N TRP A 70 -13.29 1.59 19.21
CA TRP A 70 -13.92 0.34 18.81
C TRP A 70 -14.47 -0.43 20.00
N ALA A 71 -15.80 -0.34 20.20
CA ALA A 71 -16.47 -0.86 21.39
C ALA A 71 -16.28 -2.37 21.57
N ALA A 72 -16.47 -3.16 20.54
CA ALA A 72 -16.31 -4.62 20.59
C ALA A 72 -14.86 -5.03 20.98
N LEU A 73 -13.85 -4.29 20.50
CA LEU A 73 -12.47 -4.54 20.88
C LEU A 73 -12.21 -4.20 22.35
N GLN A 74 -12.76 -3.09 22.85
CA GLN A 74 -12.65 -2.68 24.24
C GLN A 74 -13.36 -3.65 25.21
N GLN A 75 -14.42 -4.31 24.74
CA GLN A 75 -15.20 -5.29 25.52
C GLN A 75 -14.62 -6.69 25.42
N GLY A 76 -13.55 -6.91 24.64
CA GLY A 76 -12.94 -8.23 24.44
C GLY A 76 -13.79 -9.18 23.58
N GLU A 77 -14.72 -8.64 22.80
CA GLU A 77 -15.56 -9.41 21.88
C GLU A 77 -14.84 -9.76 20.56
N VAL A 78 -13.73 -9.03 20.24
CA VAL A 78 -12.89 -9.33 19.07
C VAL A 78 -11.81 -10.33 19.50
N PRO A 79 -11.68 -11.49 18.83
CA PRO A 79 -10.62 -12.46 19.14
C PRO A 79 -9.22 -11.83 19.09
N ALA A 80 -8.40 -12.14 20.09
CA ALA A 80 -7.05 -11.55 20.22
C ALA A 80 -6.11 -11.93 19.05
N ASP A 81 -6.39 -13.03 18.38
CA ASP A 81 -5.69 -13.54 17.19
C ASP A 81 -6.38 -13.14 15.88
N SER A 82 -7.40 -12.31 15.93
CA SER A 82 -8.11 -11.86 14.73
C SER A 82 -7.16 -11.15 13.76
N PRO A 83 -7.10 -11.58 12.49
CA PRO A 83 -6.17 -11.03 11.50
C PRO A 83 -6.40 -9.55 11.20
N VAL A 84 -7.60 -9.02 11.46
CA VAL A 84 -7.89 -7.60 11.23
C VAL A 84 -7.17 -6.67 12.21
N LEU A 85 -6.75 -7.18 13.38
CA LEU A 85 -6.04 -6.39 14.39
C LEU A 85 -4.68 -5.89 13.89
N ALA A 86 -4.06 -6.59 12.97
CA ALA A 86 -2.80 -6.14 12.35
C ALA A 86 -2.90 -4.73 11.75
N LEU A 87 -4.07 -4.39 11.18
CA LEU A 87 -4.32 -3.10 10.53
C LEU A 87 -5.35 -2.22 11.26
N MET A 88 -6.05 -2.73 12.28
CA MET A 88 -7.11 -1.97 12.94
C MET A 88 -6.80 -1.67 14.42
N ALA A 89 -5.83 -2.35 15.05
CA ALA A 89 -5.42 -2.03 16.41
C ALA A 89 -4.71 -0.66 16.48
N PHE A 90 -4.96 0.08 17.55
CA PHE A 90 -4.36 1.39 17.77
C PHE A 90 -2.82 1.33 17.82
N ARG A 91 -2.19 2.26 17.12
CA ARG A 91 -0.77 2.59 17.23
C ARG A 91 -0.61 4.11 17.27
N PRO A 92 0.35 4.66 18.02
CA PRO A 92 0.56 6.12 18.13
C PRO A 92 1.21 6.69 16.85
N SER A 93 0.47 6.68 15.75
CA SER A 93 0.90 7.15 14.43
C SER A 93 -0.15 8.04 13.77
N LEU A 94 0.22 8.69 12.69
CA LEU A 94 -0.69 9.55 11.90
C LEU A 94 -1.96 8.83 11.45
N LEU A 95 -1.91 7.49 11.26
CA LEU A 95 -3.04 6.70 10.77
C LEU A 95 -4.18 6.57 11.78
N TYR A 96 -3.87 6.59 13.09
CA TYR A 96 -4.82 6.31 14.17
C TYR A 96 -5.05 7.50 15.11
N THR A 97 -4.73 8.71 14.67
CA THR A 97 -4.86 9.93 15.46
C THR A 97 -5.64 10.99 14.69
N ASP A 98 -6.23 11.95 15.41
CA ASP A 98 -6.98 13.06 14.87
C ASP A 98 -6.47 14.40 15.43
N GLY A 99 -7.01 15.52 14.91
CA GLY A 99 -6.76 16.88 15.41
C GLY A 99 -5.29 17.26 15.42
N ASP A 100 -4.87 18.00 16.45
CA ASP A 100 -3.50 18.53 16.55
C ASP A 100 -2.43 17.45 16.60
N ARG A 101 -2.73 16.31 17.23
CA ARG A 101 -1.81 15.19 17.25
C ARG A 101 -1.58 14.62 15.86
N HIS A 102 -2.65 14.39 15.10
CA HIS A 102 -2.55 13.99 13.69
C HIS A 102 -1.76 15.04 12.90
N ALA A 103 -2.11 16.32 13.01
CA ALA A 103 -1.46 17.39 12.27
C ALA A 103 0.07 17.44 12.52
N ARG A 104 0.50 17.27 13.79
CA ARG A 104 1.93 17.21 14.14
C ARG A 104 2.65 16.02 13.52
N LEU A 105 2.07 14.82 13.64
CA LEU A 105 2.64 13.59 13.09
C LEU A 105 2.62 13.60 11.56
N ARG A 106 1.56 14.14 10.97
CA ARG A 106 1.39 14.28 9.54
C ARG A 106 2.42 15.25 8.94
N HIS A 107 2.63 16.40 9.58
CA HIS A 107 3.63 17.38 9.14
C HIS A 107 5.03 16.78 9.09
N ALA A 108 5.42 15.98 10.10
CA ALA A 108 6.70 15.30 10.08
C ALA A 108 6.82 14.27 8.96
N MET A 109 5.73 13.59 8.61
CA MET A 109 5.70 12.64 7.49
C MET A 109 5.77 13.36 6.16
N ASP A 110 4.98 14.42 5.96
CA ASP A 110 4.95 15.20 4.72
C ASP A 110 6.33 15.80 4.44
N ASP A 111 6.96 16.46 5.43
CA ASP A 111 8.31 17.02 5.29
C ASP A 111 9.37 15.95 4.99
N CYS A 112 9.20 14.74 5.52
CA CYS A 112 10.07 13.61 5.20
C CYS A 112 9.92 13.19 3.74
N LEU A 113 8.68 13.01 3.28
CA LEU A 113 8.38 12.57 1.92
C LEU A 113 8.76 13.63 0.88
N ASP A 114 8.59 14.90 1.18
CA ASP A 114 8.95 16.02 0.29
C ASP A 114 10.47 16.15 0.05
N ARG A 115 11.30 15.60 0.97
CA ARG A 115 12.75 15.52 0.78
C ARG A 115 13.20 14.41 -0.15
N ILE A 116 12.33 13.47 -0.49
CA ILE A 116 12.67 12.39 -1.41
C ILE A 116 12.72 12.94 -2.84
N ASN A 117 13.90 12.88 -3.45
CA ASN A 117 14.06 13.21 -4.85
C ASN A 117 13.45 12.10 -5.73
N LEU A 118 12.41 12.42 -6.50
CA LEU A 118 11.70 11.44 -7.31
C LEU A 118 12.55 10.84 -8.44
N HIS A 119 13.55 11.57 -8.95
CA HIS A 119 14.48 11.03 -9.94
C HIS A 119 15.46 10.02 -9.30
N GLU A 120 16.02 10.34 -8.12
CA GLU A 120 16.85 9.39 -7.36
C GLU A 120 16.02 8.14 -6.99
N LEU A 121 14.77 8.33 -6.58
CA LEU A 121 13.84 7.23 -6.28
C LEU A 121 13.60 6.33 -7.50
N GLN A 122 13.45 6.92 -8.69
CA GLN A 122 13.32 6.19 -9.94
C GLN A 122 14.55 5.32 -10.22
N GLU A 123 15.75 5.88 -10.08
CA GLU A 123 17.01 5.16 -10.31
C GLU A 123 17.24 4.03 -9.29
N ILE A 124 16.95 4.28 -8.01
CA ILE A 124 16.98 3.24 -6.97
C ILE A 124 16.02 2.11 -7.32
N THR A 125 14.78 2.45 -7.68
CA THR A 125 13.75 1.47 -8.04
C THR A 125 14.17 0.66 -9.26
N ARG A 126 14.69 1.30 -10.30
CA ARG A 126 15.20 0.65 -11.50
C ARG A 126 16.35 -0.32 -11.18
N GLY A 127 17.29 0.09 -10.34
CA GLY A 127 18.40 -0.75 -9.91
C GLY A 127 17.94 -2.04 -9.22
N HIS A 128 17.00 -1.92 -8.26
CA HIS A 128 16.42 -3.08 -7.59
C HIS A 128 15.59 -3.95 -8.55
N ALA A 129 14.81 -3.35 -9.43
CA ALA A 129 14.02 -4.06 -10.43
C ALA A 129 14.92 -4.92 -11.33
N LEU A 130 15.99 -4.36 -11.88
CA LEU A 130 16.97 -5.08 -12.69
C LEU A 130 17.62 -6.23 -11.90
N GLY A 131 17.99 -5.99 -10.64
CA GLY A 131 18.56 -7.03 -9.76
C GLY A 131 17.61 -8.21 -9.56
N LEU A 132 16.31 -7.94 -9.31
CA LEU A 132 15.29 -8.99 -9.17
C LEU A 132 15.07 -9.76 -10.49
N ILE A 133 14.95 -9.05 -11.60
CA ILE A 133 14.74 -9.66 -12.94
C ILE A 133 15.92 -10.56 -13.28
N SER A 134 17.16 -10.16 -13.01
CA SER A 134 18.35 -10.97 -13.28
C SER A 134 18.30 -12.35 -12.59
N GLY A 135 17.62 -12.45 -11.45
CA GLY A 135 17.46 -13.69 -10.70
C GLY A 135 16.63 -14.77 -11.42
N PHE A 136 15.70 -14.35 -12.30
CA PHE A 136 14.81 -15.31 -12.97
C PHE A 136 14.77 -15.19 -14.51
N ALA A 137 15.33 -14.14 -15.12
CA ALA A 137 15.23 -13.92 -16.58
C ALA A 137 15.76 -15.07 -17.43
N HIS A 138 16.68 -15.87 -16.91
CA HIS A 138 17.28 -17.03 -17.60
C HIS A 138 16.37 -18.27 -17.59
N THR A 139 15.32 -18.31 -16.75
CA THR A 139 14.47 -19.50 -16.57
C THR A 139 13.34 -19.62 -17.58
N GLY A 140 12.92 -18.51 -18.20
CA GLY A 140 11.78 -18.43 -19.10
C GLY A 140 10.40 -18.47 -18.42
N HIS A 141 10.36 -18.52 -17.09
CA HIS A 141 9.15 -18.46 -16.28
C HIS A 141 9.43 -17.81 -14.92
N ALA A 142 8.42 -17.21 -14.32
CA ALA A 142 8.49 -16.62 -12.98
C ALA A 142 7.10 -16.49 -12.35
N ASP A 143 7.05 -16.45 -11.02
CA ASP A 143 5.92 -15.88 -10.31
C ASP A 143 6.26 -14.42 -9.94
N LEU A 144 5.61 -13.48 -10.63
CA LEU A 144 5.87 -12.06 -10.44
C LEU A 144 5.42 -11.53 -9.07
N MET A 145 4.53 -12.22 -8.35
CA MET A 145 4.22 -11.79 -6.98
C MET A 145 5.42 -12.01 -6.07
N SER A 146 5.83 -13.27 -5.88
CA SER A 146 6.86 -13.62 -4.91
C SER A 146 8.26 -13.20 -5.34
N GLN A 147 8.59 -13.26 -6.64
CA GLN A 147 9.93 -12.99 -7.16
C GLN A 147 10.18 -11.53 -7.52
N TYR A 148 9.10 -10.70 -7.60
CA TYR A 148 9.24 -9.32 -8.06
C TYR A 148 8.39 -8.32 -7.27
N ALA A 149 7.04 -8.37 -7.38
CA ALA A 149 6.17 -7.31 -6.90
C ALA A 149 6.19 -7.14 -5.38
N ASP A 150 6.23 -8.23 -4.61
CA ASP A 150 6.30 -8.17 -3.14
C ASP A 150 7.67 -7.65 -2.66
N THR A 151 8.73 -7.94 -3.40
CA THR A 151 10.10 -7.66 -2.95
C THR A 151 10.58 -6.28 -3.37
N LEU A 152 10.19 -5.80 -4.56
CA LEU A 152 10.69 -4.54 -5.10
C LEU A 152 10.42 -3.33 -4.18
N PRO A 153 9.18 -3.07 -3.73
CA PRO A 153 8.94 -1.93 -2.83
C PRO A 153 9.70 -2.09 -1.50
N LEU A 154 9.84 -3.30 -0.97
CA LEU A 154 10.59 -3.55 0.27
C LEU A 154 12.05 -3.13 0.14
N LEU A 155 12.71 -3.49 -0.96
CA LEU A 155 14.10 -3.10 -1.23
C LEU A 155 14.23 -1.57 -1.35
N VAL A 156 13.32 -0.92 -2.05
CA VAL A 156 13.29 0.56 -2.13
C VAL A 156 13.15 1.18 -0.75
N PHE A 157 12.30 0.62 0.12
CA PHE A 157 12.15 1.14 1.48
C PHE A 157 13.40 0.91 2.35
N THR A 158 14.21 -0.13 2.10
CA THR A 158 15.49 -0.25 2.81
C THR A 158 16.41 0.95 2.56
N ASP A 159 16.46 1.43 1.32
CA ASP A 159 17.26 2.62 0.98
C ASP A 159 16.63 3.90 1.56
N LEU A 160 15.32 4.09 1.40
CA LEU A 160 14.62 5.28 1.92
C LEU A 160 14.76 5.44 3.44
N LEU A 161 14.83 4.32 4.19
CA LEU A 161 15.01 4.32 5.64
C LEU A 161 16.48 4.40 6.07
N GLY A 162 17.42 4.32 5.12
CA GLY A 162 18.85 4.22 5.42
C GLY A 162 19.20 2.94 6.17
N CYS A 163 18.53 1.84 5.82
CA CYS A 163 18.76 0.52 6.40
C CYS A 163 20.17 0.04 6.03
N PRO A 164 20.98 -0.37 6.99
CA PRO A 164 22.30 -0.91 6.69
C PRO A 164 22.19 -2.30 6.07
N PRO A 165 23.13 -2.71 5.20
CA PRO A 165 23.08 -3.99 4.50
C PRO A 165 22.86 -5.22 5.40
N GLN A 166 23.36 -5.16 6.65
CA GLN A 166 23.23 -6.25 7.62
C GLN A 166 21.77 -6.50 8.07
N LEU A 167 20.94 -5.45 8.05
CA LEU A 167 19.54 -5.54 8.47
C LEU A 167 18.57 -5.75 7.30
N THR A 168 19.00 -5.52 6.05
CA THR A 168 18.15 -5.62 4.85
C THR A 168 17.42 -6.96 4.77
N GLY A 169 18.15 -8.08 4.91
CA GLY A 169 17.56 -9.42 4.84
C GLY A 169 16.53 -9.67 5.95
N ARG A 170 16.81 -9.23 7.18
CA ARG A 170 15.88 -9.34 8.32
C ARG A 170 14.63 -8.48 8.13
N MET A 171 14.80 -7.26 7.64
CA MET A 171 13.68 -6.35 7.37
C MET A 171 12.77 -6.92 6.28
N VAL A 172 13.34 -7.43 5.18
CA VAL A 172 12.57 -8.06 4.10
C VAL A 172 11.85 -9.30 4.62
N ALA A 173 12.51 -10.19 5.36
CA ALA A 173 11.88 -11.38 5.93
C ALA A 173 10.76 -11.05 6.92
N GLY A 174 10.94 -10.03 7.78
CA GLY A 174 9.92 -9.54 8.69
C GLY A 174 8.67 -9.04 7.97
N CYS A 175 8.85 -8.23 6.93
CA CYS A 175 7.74 -7.74 6.10
C CYS A 175 7.03 -8.89 5.36
N GLN A 176 7.76 -9.81 4.76
CA GLN A 176 7.19 -10.98 4.07
C GLN A 176 6.41 -11.88 5.02
N GLY A 177 6.90 -12.08 6.24
CA GLY A 177 6.18 -12.81 7.29
C GLY A 177 4.82 -12.17 7.63
N MET A 178 4.75 -10.84 7.66
CA MET A 178 3.49 -10.10 7.86
C MET A 178 2.54 -10.22 6.65
N ILE A 179 3.07 -10.13 5.43
CA ILE A 179 2.28 -10.16 4.18
C ILE A 179 1.59 -11.52 4.02
N ASN A 180 2.26 -12.61 4.38
CA ASN A 180 1.74 -13.96 4.24
C ASN A 180 0.62 -14.31 5.23
N ALA A 181 0.29 -13.40 6.17
CA ALA A 181 -0.85 -13.47 7.09
C ALA A 181 -1.10 -14.86 7.75
N GLY A 182 -0.02 -15.64 7.94
CA GLY A 182 -0.06 -16.97 8.56
C GLY A 182 0.26 -16.92 10.06
N PRO A 183 0.46 -18.08 10.71
CA PRO A 183 0.85 -18.17 12.13
C PRO A 183 2.12 -17.41 12.47
N GLU A 184 2.98 -17.15 11.50
CA GLU A 184 4.24 -16.42 11.63
C GLU A 184 4.08 -14.88 11.51
N ALA A 185 2.89 -14.37 11.18
CA ALA A 185 2.67 -12.92 10.97
C ALA A 185 3.05 -12.08 12.20
N GLY A 186 2.76 -12.58 13.40
CA GLY A 186 3.16 -11.93 14.65
C GLY A 186 4.68 -11.87 14.83
N LYS A 187 5.39 -12.91 14.45
CA LYS A 187 6.87 -12.94 14.49
C LYS A 187 7.45 -12.00 13.44
N GLY A 188 6.88 -11.97 12.23
CA GLY A 188 7.27 -11.02 11.19
C GLY A 188 7.12 -9.57 11.64
N ALA A 189 5.99 -9.23 12.27
CA ALA A 189 5.74 -7.90 12.81
C ALA A 189 6.75 -7.52 13.92
N ALA A 190 7.07 -8.45 14.83
CA ALA A 190 8.04 -8.23 15.87
C ALA A 190 9.45 -8.01 15.30
N GLU A 191 9.86 -8.82 14.33
CA GLU A 191 11.15 -8.69 13.64
C GLU A 191 11.28 -7.36 12.91
N LEU A 192 10.23 -6.93 12.17
CA LEU A 192 10.20 -5.63 11.53
C LEU A 192 10.36 -4.49 12.55
N ALA A 193 9.59 -4.54 13.64
CA ALA A 193 9.66 -3.52 14.70
C ALA A 193 11.05 -3.46 15.35
N GLN A 194 11.67 -4.62 15.55
CA GLN A 194 13.03 -4.70 16.09
C GLN A 194 14.04 -4.11 15.11
N CYS A 195 14.00 -4.47 13.83
CA CYS A 195 14.87 -3.90 12.81
C CYS A 195 14.73 -2.37 12.73
N LEU A 196 13.51 -1.85 12.72
CA LEU A 196 13.27 -0.41 12.71
C LEU A 196 13.80 0.28 13.98
N SER A 197 13.68 -0.35 15.16
CA SER A 197 14.27 0.18 16.40
C SER A 197 15.79 0.23 16.34
N GLU A 198 16.43 -0.79 15.78
CA GLU A 198 17.88 -0.81 15.55
C GLU A 198 18.32 0.30 14.59
N ILE A 199 17.57 0.52 13.50
CA ILE A 199 17.82 1.61 12.55
C ILE A 199 17.68 2.98 13.24
N ILE A 200 16.63 3.21 14.02
CA ILE A 200 16.42 4.45 14.79
C ILE A 200 17.62 4.70 15.73
N GLN A 201 18.05 3.68 16.47
CA GLN A 201 19.19 3.80 17.38
C GLN A 201 20.49 4.15 16.64
N MET A 202 20.75 3.53 15.51
CA MET A 202 21.94 3.83 14.70
C MET A 202 21.88 5.25 14.14
N LYS A 203 20.73 5.66 13.60
CA LYS A 203 20.54 6.98 12.98
C LYS A 203 20.53 8.11 14.01
N SER A 204 20.20 7.85 15.26
CA SER A 204 20.35 8.84 16.35
C SER A 204 21.81 9.24 16.61
N THR A 205 22.74 8.33 16.33
CA THR A 205 24.19 8.58 16.50
C THR A 205 24.93 8.91 15.20
N ARG A 206 24.41 8.40 14.08
CA ARG A 206 24.97 8.58 12.74
C ARG A 206 23.87 8.94 11.73
N PRO A 207 23.37 10.19 11.74
CA PRO A 207 22.33 10.61 10.82
C PRO A 207 22.80 10.56 9.37
N GLY A 208 21.87 10.29 8.46
CA GLY A 208 22.11 10.25 7.00
C GLY A 208 21.07 11.05 6.23
N ARG A 209 21.09 10.93 4.91
CA ARG A 209 20.05 11.48 4.02
C ARG A 209 18.94 10.45 3.82
N ASP A 210 18.18 10.17 4.88
CA ASP A 210 17.16 9.15 4.90
C ASP A 210 15.96 9.55 5.81
N CYS A 211 14.82 8.90 5.60
CA CYS A 211 13.58 9.20 6.30
C CYS A 211 13.71 9.04 7.81
N THR A 212 14.47 8.06 8.29
CA THR A 212 14.68 7.85 9.73
C THR A 212 15.40 9.04 10.36
N SER A 213 16.49 9.49 9.73
CA SER A 213 17.29 10.64 10.20
C SER A 213 16.49 11.94 10.15
N TRP A 214 15.68 12.13 9.11
CA TRP A 214 14.85 13.34 8.97
C TRP A 214 13.74 13.38 10.03
N MET A 215 13.10 12.25 10.35
CA MET A 215 12.12 12.18 11.43
C MET A 215 12.74 12.40 12.81
N LEU A 216 13.94 11.86 13.06
CA LEU A 216 14.67 12.05 14.32
C LEU A 216 15.03 13.54 14.58
N SER A 217 15.34 14.29 13.53
CA SER A 217 15.72 15.69 13.63
C SER A 217 14.57 16.68 13.39
N HIS A 218 13.34 16.17 13.20
CA HIS A 218 12.22 17.02 12.82
C HIS A 218 11.78 17.97 13.96
N PRO A 219 11.47 19.25 13.68
CA PRO A 219 11.04 20.23 14.71
C PRO A 219 9.79 19.84 15.49
N ALA A 220 8.93 18.95 14.94
CA ALA A 220 7.77 18.40 15.64
C ALA A 220 8.15 17.53 16.85
N ALA A 221 9.43 17.26 17.07
CA ALA A 221 9.99 16.55 18.24
C ALA A 221 9.23 15.25 18.54
N LEU A 222 9.17 14.33 17.56
CA LEU A 222 8.56 13.03 17.74
C LEU A 222 9.32 12.21 18.77
N THR A 223 8.60 11.48 19.63
CA THR A 223 9.23 10.49 20.51
C THR A 223 9.77 9.29 19.71
N HIS A 224 10.68 8.52 20.27
CA HIS A 224 11.18 7.29 19.61
C HIS A 224 10.05 6.30 19.32
N GLU A 225 9.06 6.18 20.20
CA GLU A 225 7.87 5.35 19.98
C GLU A 225 7.04 5.87 18.79
N GLU A 226 6.80 7.18 18.71
CA GLU A 226 6.08 7.78 17.58
C GLU A 226 6.85 7.57 16.27
N ILE A 227 8.18 7.77 16.27
CA ILE A 227 9.01 7.52 15.07
C ILE A 227 8.91 6.06 14.66
N LEU A 228 9.05 5.11 15.59
CA LEU A 228 8.91 3.69 15.29
C LEU A 228 7.57 3.39 14.60
N HIS A 229 6.47 3.88 15.16
CA HIS A 229 5.14 3.63 14.59
C HIS A 229 4.89 4.39 13.28
N GLN A 230 5.49 5.57 13.08
CA GLN A 230 5.47 6.26 11.79
C GLN A 230 6.22 5.44 10.73
N LEU A 231 7.39 4.89 11.05
CA LEU A 231 8.15 4.04 10.12
C LEU A 231 7.43 2.71 9.83
N VAL A 232 6.79 2.09 10.83
CA VAL A 232 5.94 0.89 10.61
C VAL A 232 4.81 1.19 9.63
N VAL A 233 4.13 2.35 9.79
CA VAL A 233 3.08 2.77 8.85
C VAL A 233 3.66 3.06 7.48
N LEU A 234 4.79 3.76 7.40
CA LEU A 234 5.44 4.09 6.13
C LEU A 234 5.80 2.83 5.35
N VAL A 235 6.41 1.84 6.00
CA VAL A 235 6.75 0.55 5.37
C VAL A 235 5.50 -0.23 4.99
N GLY A 236 4.57 -0.46 5.93
CA GLY A 236 3.39 -1.28 5.68
C GLY A 236 2.46 -0.69 4.61
N ALA A 237 2.15 0.61 4.71
CA ALA A 237 1.30 1.30 3.74
C ALA A 237 2.01 1.55 2.39
N GLY A 238 3.34 1.59 2.38
CA GLY A 238 4.12 1.82 1.16
C GLY A 238 4.45 0.54 0.39
N THR A 239 4.51 -0.62 1.04
CA THR A 239 4.93 -1.87 0.38
C THR A 239 3.77 -2.68 -0.16
N ILE A 240 2.84 -3.11 0.68
CA ILE A 240 1.76 -4.03 0.28
C ILE A 240 0.87 -3.44 -0.82
N PRO A 241 0.35 -2.20 -0.70
CA PRO A 241 -0.47 -1.63 -1.76
C PRO A 241 0.30 -1.36 -3.04
N THR A 242 1.59 -1.01 -2.96
CA THR A 242 2.43 -0.78 -4.13
C THR A 242 2.70 -2.09 -4.87
N ALA A 243 2.98 -3.18 -4.14
CA ALA A 243 3.11 -4.52 -4.72
C ALA A 243 1.82 -4.96 -5.44
N ALA A 244 0.68 -4.78 -4.77
CA ALA A 244 -0.63 -5.08 -5.35
C ALA A 244 -0.92 -4.22 -6.59
N TRP A 245 -0.48 -2.96 -6.61
CA TRP A 245 -0.64 -2.06 -7.75
C TRP A 245 0.22 -2.48 -8.95
N ILE A 246 1.49 -2.83 -8.70
CA ILE A 246 2.39 -3.38 -9.73
C ILE A 246 1.78 -4.64 -10.35
N ALA A 247 1.38 -5.61 -9.52
CA ALA A 247 0.86 -6.89 -9.97
C ALA A 247 -0.47 -6.73 -10.72
N SER A 248 -1.39 -5.91 -10.22
CA SER A 248 -2.67 -5.65 -10.89
C SER A 248 -2.49 -4.88 -12.19
N GLY A 249 -1.51 -3.97 -12.27
CA GLY A 249 -1.13 -3.28 -13.48
C GLY A 249 -0.58 -4.24 -14.54
N LEU A 250 0.37 -5.08 -14.16
CA LEU A 250 0.93 -6.11 -15.04
C LEU A 250 -0.15 -7.10 -15.50
N ARG A 251 -1.01 -7.56 -14.60
CA ARG A 251 -2.14 -8.42 -14.96
C ARG A 251 -3.04 -7.75 -16.00
N LEU A 252 -3.42 -6.49 -15.78
CA LEU A 252 -4.27 -5.74 -16.74
C LEU A 252 -3.62 -5.67 -18.13
N LEU A 253 -2.32 -5.36 -18.17
CA LEU A 253 -1.56 -5.26 -19.43
C LEU A 253 -1.43 -6.59 -20.16
N LEU A 254 -1.48 -7.72 -19.44
CA LEU A 254 -1.34 -9.06 -20.02
C LEU A 254 -2.68 -9.74 -20.34
N THR A 255 -3.83 -9.22 -19.83
CA THR A 255 -5.14 -9.87 -20.00
C THR A 255 -6.15 -9.04 -20.77
N ASP A 256 -5.94 -7.75 -20.92
CA ASP A 256 -6.90 -6.85 -21.59
C ASP A 256 -6.33 -6.50 -22.97
N ASP A 257 -6.96 -7.05 -24.04
CA ASP A 257 -6.50 -6.90 -25.42
C ASP A 257 -6.44 -5.42 -25.88
N ASP A 258 -7.33 -4.57 -25.36
CA ASP A 258 -7.31 -3.13 -25.64
C ASP A 258 -6.03 -2.47 -25.09
N TYR A 259 -5.58 -2.91 -23.89
CA TYR A 259 -4.36 -2.39 -23.29
C TYR A 259 -3.08 -3.02 -23.86
N ALA A 260 -3.08 -4.32 -24.14
CA ALA A 260 -1.94 -5.00 -24.74
C ALA A 260 -1.65 -4.48 -26.15
N GLY A 261 -2.70 -4.29 -26.97
CA GLY A 261 -2.60 -3.72 -28.32
C GLY A 261 -2.14 -2.27 -28.30
N ASP A 262 -2.66 -1.46 -27.43
CA ASP A 262 -2.32 -0.04 -27.28
C ASP A 262 -0.87 0.15 -26.74
N LEU A 263 -0.38 -0.74 -25.89
CA LEU A 263 0.98 -0.70 -25.37
C LEU A 263 2.01 -0.97 -26.48
N ILE A 264 1.75 -1.97 -27.33
CA ILE A 264 2.57 -2.27 -28.52
C ILE A 264 2.48 -1.14 -29.55
N GLY A 265 1.32 -0.51 -29.68
CA GLY A 265 1.08 0.64 -30.56
C GLY A 265 1.59 1.98 -30.00
N GLY A 266 2.06 2.04 -28.74
CA GLY A 266 2.49 3.28 -28.08
C GLY A 266 1.35 4.24 -27.71
N ALA A 267 0.09 3.81 -27.80
CA ALA A 267 -1.08 4.67 -27.60
C ALA A 267 -1.44 4.86 -26.12
N VAL A 268 -1.17 3.86 -25.25
CA VAL A 268 -1.45 3.93 -23.80
C VAL A 268 -0.14 3.89 -23.02
N THR A 269 0.05 4.87 -22.14
CA THR A 269 1.19 4.84 -21.21
C THR A 269 0.91 3.88 -20.07
N VAL A 270 1.95 3.25 -19.51
CA VAL A 270 1.87 2.42 -18.30
C VAL A 270 1.11 3.16 -17.18
N ARG A 271 1.33 4.46 -17.06
CA ARG A 271 0.64 5.30 -16.07
C ARG A 271 -0.89 5.27 -16.21
N ARG A 272 -1.41 5.28 -17.43
CA ARG A 272 -2.85 5.24 -17.69
C ARG A 272 -3.46 3.90 -17.28
N ALA A 273 -2.78 2.79 -17.58
CA ALA A 273 -3.20 1.47 -17.12
C ALA A 273 -3.20 1.40 -15.58
N MET A 274 -2.17 1.95 -14.93
CA MET A 274 -2.09 2.05 -13.48
C MET A 274 -3.22 2.89 -12.87
N ASP A 275 -3.57 4.03 -13.48
CA ASP A 275 -4.68 4.87 -13.02
C ASP A 275 -6.02 4.10 -13.16
N ARG A 276 -6.23 3.29 -14.22
CA ARG A 276 -7.41 2.41 -14.35
C ARG A 276 -7.48 1.37 -13.20
N VAL A 277 -6.35 0.78 -12.81
CA VAL A 277 -6.31 -0.14 -11.67
C VAL A 277 -6.81 0.54 -10.39
N LEU A 278 -6.45 1.79 -10.13
CA LEU A 278 -6.91 2.53 -8.96
C LEU A 278 -8.44 2.75 -8.94
N TRP A 279 -9.08 2.77 -10.10
CA TRP A 279 -10.53 2.83 -10.21
C TRP A 279 -11.18 1.45 -10.02
N THR A 280 -10.71 0.44 -10.74
CA THR A 280 -11.42 -0.83 -10.90
C THR A 280 -10.96 -1.93 -9.97
N ARG A 281 -9.73 -1.85 -9.49
CA ARG A 281 -9.07 -2.87 -8.63
C ARG A 281 -8.18 -2.21 -7.57
N SER A 282 -8.74 -1.22 -6.85
CA SER A 282 -7.95 -0.48 -5.86
C SER A 282 -7.13 -1.41 -4.95
N PRO A 283 -5.81 -1.24 -4.88
CA PRO A 283 -4.92 -2.08 -4.06
C PRO A 283 -5.34 -2.17 -2.59
N MET A 284 -5.81 -1.06 -2.03
CA MET A 284 -6.49 -1.03 -0.73
C MET A 284 -7.99 -1.11 -0.97
N ALA A 285 -8.53 -2.34 -1.03
CA ALA A 285 -9.92 -2.56 -1.41
C ALA A 285 -10.92 -1.98 -0.40
N ASN A 286 -10.78 -2.33 0.88
CA ASN A 286 -11.68 -1.92 1.95
C ASN A 286 -10.88 -1.48 3.17
N PHE A 287 -10.48 -0.22 3.20
CA PHE A 287 -9.61 0.22 4.29
C PHE A 287 -9.95 1.64 4.74
N SER A 288 -9.16 2.06 5.72
CA SER A 288 -9.29 3.29 6.45
C SER A 288 -10.49 3.27 7.39
N ALA A 289 -10.37 2.43 8.46
CA ALA A 289 -11.37 2.38 9.50
C ALA A 289 -11.60 3.77 10.13
N HIS A 290 -12.87 4.10 10.30
CA HIS A 290 -13.35 5.29 10.99
C HIS A 290 -14.33 4.86 12.08
N TYR A 291 -14.55 5.71 13.06
CA TYR A 291 -15.44 5.47 14.18
C TYR A 291 -16.28 6.73 14.43
N ALA A 292 -17.61 6.60 14.44
CA ALA A 292 -18.47 7.71 14.80
C ALA A 292 -18.29 8.07 16.28
N ARG A 293 -18.04 9.35 16.57
CA ARG A 293 -17.88 9.85 17.96
C ARG A 293 -19.17 9.72 18.77
N HIS A 294 -20.31 9.84 18.10
CA HIS A 294 -21.66 9.68 18.63
C HIS A 294 -22.51 8.94 17.61
N ALA A 295 -23.62 8.34 18.04
CA ALA A 295 -24.59 7.78 17.10
C ALA A 295 -25.07 8.87 16.13
N THR A 296 -25.02 8.58 14.84
CA THR A 296 -25.34 9.52 13.75
C THR A 296 -26.00 8.79 12.58
N THR A 297 -26.18 9.48 11.47
CA THR A 297 -26.64 8.91 10.21
C THR A 297 -25.72 9.31 9.08
N LEU A 298 -25.48 8.38 8.16
CA LEU A 298 -24.74 8.65 6.92
C LEU A 298 -25.62 8.25 5.73
N HIS A 299 -26.02 9.23 4.92
CA HIS A 299 -26.94 9.04 3.78
C HIS A 299 -28.20 8.22 4.12
N GLY A 300 -28.80 8.52 5.29
CA GLY A 300 -30.01 7.86 5.77
C GLY A 300 -29.79 6.54 6.51
N VAL A 301 -28.57 6.03 6.56
CA VAL A 301 -28.24 4.80 7.28
C VAL A 301 -27.79 5.14 8.71
N PRO A 302 -28.38 4.53 9.76
CA PRO A 302 -27.95 4.72 11.14
C PRO A 302 -26.51 4.20 11.36
N ILE A 303 -25.67 5.01 11.98
CA ILE A 303 -24.29 4.69 12.33
C ILE A 303 -24.17 4.70 13.86
N PRO A 304 -24.08 3.54 14.50
CA PRO A 304 -23.82 3.46 15.93
C PRO A 304 -22.43 4.00 16.30
N ALA A 305 -22.29 4.59 17.47
CA ALA A 305 -20.97 4.92 18.02
C ALA A 305 -20.18 3.64 18.31
N GLY A 306 -18.86 3.70 18.15
CA GLY A 306 -17.97 2.60 18.52
C GLY A 306 -17.94 1.43 17.54
N VAL A 307 -18.59 1.54 16.39
CA VAL A 307 -18.54 0.54 15.32
C VAL A 307 -17.51 0.96 14.27
N PRO A 308 -16.65 0.04 13.78
CA PRO A 308 -15.75 0.35 12.69
C PRO A 308 -16.52 0.56 11.39
N ILE A 309 -16.14 1.61 10.66
CA ILE A 309 -16.67 1.98 9.36
C ILE A 309 -15.52 1.92 8.36
N LEU A 310 -15.57 1.02 7.41
CA LEU A 310 -14.58 0.89 6.35
C LEU A 310 -15.06 1.60 5.09
N ILE A 311 -14.13 2.21 4.38
CA ILE A 311 -14.40 2.70 3.02
C ILE A 311 -14.03 1.59 2.03
N SER A 312 -14.99 1.14 1.23
CA SER A 312 -14.68 0.27 0.11
C SER A 312 -14.22 1.09 -1.08
N HIS A 313 -12.91 1.26 -1.24
CA HIS A 313 -12.34 1.92 -2.42
C HIS A 313 -12.64 1.14 -3.70
N ALA A 314 -12.70 -0.19 -3.63
CA ALA A 314 -13.09 -1.04 -4.75
C ALA A 314 -14.55 -0.75 -5.16
N ALA A 315 -15.50 -0.84 -4.23
CA ALA A 315 -16.91 -0.60 -4.54
C ALA A 315 -17.19 0.86 -4.95
N THR A 316 -16.54 1.84 -4.30
CA THR A 316 -16.71 3.27 -4.63
C THR A 316 -16.10 3.67 -5.97
N GLY A 317 -15.08 2.94 -6.44
CA GLY A 317 -14.46 3.14 -7.75
C GLY A 317 -15.33 2.64 -8.91
N THR A 318 -16.15 1.64 -8.64
CA THR A 318 -17.10 1.03 -9.58
C THR A 318 -18.57 1.34 -9.23
N ASP A 319 -18.82 2.43 -8.47
CA ASP A 319 -20.18 2.86 -8.10
C ASP A 319 -21.01 3.15 -9.36
N PRO A 320 -22.14 2.45 -9.61
CA PRO A 320 -22.98 2.66 -10.80
C PRO A 320 -23.56 4.07 -10.92
N ALA A 321 -23.59 4.82 -9.82
CA ALA A 321 -24.03 6.22 -9.83
C ALA A 321 -22.95 7.18 -10.39
N LEU A 322 -21.75 6.69 -10.70
CA LEU A 322 -20.71 7.51 -11.34
C LEU A 322 -21.08 7.79 -12.80
N PRO A 323 -20.86 9.03 -13.27
CA PRO A 323 -21.00 9.32 -14.69
C PRO A 323 -19.99 8.50 -15.50
N SER A 324 -20.36 8.10 -16.70
CA SER A 324 -19.50 7.36 -17.64
C SER A 324 -18.39 8.26 -18.22
N LEU A 325 -17.53 8.80 -17.37
CA LEU A 325 -16.43 9.70 -17.74
C LEU A 325 -15.16 8.97 -18.20
N GLY A 326 -15.19 7.62 -18.24
CA GLY A 326 -13.98 6.83 -18.43
C GLY A 326 -13.10 6.81 -17.17
N TYR A 327 -11.98 6.10 -17.25
CA TYR A 327 -11.03 5.97 -16.14
C TYR A 327 -9.80 6.88 -16.28
N ASP A 328 -9.87 7.88 -17.17
CA ASP A 328 -8.72 8.72 -17.53
C ASP A 328 -8.48 9.89 -16.56
N HIS A 329 -9.31 10.02 -15.52
CA HIS A 329 -9.19 11.09 -14.54
C HIS A 329 -8.80 10.57 -13.15
N ARG A 330 -8.03 11.37 -12.40
CA ARG A 330 -7.48 11.01 -11.08
C ARG A 330 -8.40 11.31 -9.91
N SER A 331 -9.70 11.41 -10.12
CA SER A 331 -10.63 11.71 -9.04
C SER A 331 -11.11 10.50 -8.24
N HIS A 332 -10.52 9.29 -8.46
CA HIS A 332 -10.79 8.11 -7.64
C HIS A 332 -10.45 8.35 -6.15
N LEU A 333 -11.02 7.53 -5.26
CA LEU A 333 -10.77 7.61 -3.83
C LEU A 333 -9.66 6.65 -3.33
N ALA A 334 -8.93 6.00 -4.22
CA ALA A 334 -7.88 5.04 -3.84
C ALA A 334 -6.78 5.65 -2.95
N TRP A 335 -6.54 6.95 -3.07
CA TRP A 335 -5.66 7.71 -2.18
C TRP A 335 -6.37 8.32 -0.97
N SER A 336 -7.63 7.94 -0.72
CA SER A 336 -8.49 8.56 0.28
C SER A 336 -8.77 10.05 -0.02
N ALA A 337 -9.35 10.77 0.93
CA ALA A 337 -9.60 12.20 0.87
C ALA A 337 -9.54 12.82 2.28
N GLY A 338 -9.63 14.14 2.36
CA GLY A 338 -9.58 14.87 3.64
C GLY A 338 -8.20 14.83 4.29
N PRO A 339 -8.09 15.06 5.60
CA PRO A 339 -6.80 15.14 6.31
C PRO A 339 -5.97 13.87 6.24
N HIS A 340 -6.63 12.70 6.12
CA HIS A 340 -5.98 11.39 6.01
C HIS A 340 -5.76 10.93 4.55
N ARG A 341 -5.80 11.85 3.57
CA ARG A 341 -5.38 11.53 2.21
C ARG A 341 -3.94 11.04 2.21
N CYS A 342 -3.64 10.02 1.38
CA CYS A 342 -2.28 9.48 1.25
C CYS A 342 -1.26 10.60 0.96
N PRO A 343 -0.19 10.72 1.76
CA PRO A 343 0.85 11.74 1.52
C PRO A 343 1.88 11.30 0.47
N ALA A 344 1.93 10.02 0.11
CA ALA A 344 3.00 9.41 -0.68
C ALA A 344 2.52 8.94 -2.07
N ASP A 345 1.45 9.54 -2.62
CA ASP A 345 0.89 9.13 -3.91
C ASP A 345 1.89 9.28 -5.07
N SER A 346 2.73 10.30 -5.03
CA SER A 346 3.77 10.56 -6.04
C SER A 346 4.91 9.55 -5.95
N GLN A 347 5.39 9.25 -4.74
CA GLN A 347 6.46 8.27 -4.51
C GLN A 347 6.00 6.86 -4.88
N ALA A 348 4.80 6.46 -4.44
CA ALA A 348 4.21 5.17 -4.80
C ALA A 348 4.05 5.02 -6.32
N ALA A 349 3.63 6.09 -7.01
CA ALA A 349 3.49 6.09 -8.44
C ALA A 349 4.84 5.92 -9.17
N VAL A 350 5.91 6.58 -8.70
CA VAL A 350 7.24 6.40 -9.26
C VAL A 350 7.73 4.97 -9.09
N ILE A 351 7.60 4.40 -7.89
CA ILE A 351 8.02 3.02 -7.62
C ILE A 351 7.26 2.04 -8.51
N ALA A 352 5.92 2.13 -8.54
CA ALA A 352 5.11 1.18 -9.29
C ALA A 352 5.31 1.32 -10.80
N GLN A 353 5.31 2.53 -11.33
CA GLN A 353 5.52 2.79 -12.75
C GLN A 353 6.90 2.30 -13.22
N THR A 354 7.96 2.68 -12.50
CA THR A 354 9.33 2.27 -12.83
C THR A 354 9.48 0.74 -12.75
N GLY A 355 8.86 0.10 -11.75
CA GLY A 355 8.86 -1.36 -11.65
C GLY A 355 8.22 -2.01 -12.86
N ILE A 356 7.03 -1.57 -13.28
CA ILE A 356 6.33 -2.12 -14.44
C ILE A 356 7.13 -1.86 -15.72
N GLU A 357 7.55 -0.63 -15.97
CA GLU A 357 8.30 -0.25 -17.17
C GLU A 357 9.59 -1.05 -17.28
N THR A 358 10.37 -1.15 -16.19
CA THR A 358 11.63 -1.91 -16.20
C THR A 358 11.39 -3.39 -16.51
N LEU A 359 10.33 -4.01 -15.98
CA LEU A 359 10.02 -5.41 -16.28
C LEU A 359 9.63 -5.60 -17.76
N LEU A 360 8.79 -4.72 -18.30
CA LEU A 360 8.36 -4.77 -19.70
C LEU A 360 9.51 -4.50 -20.67
N ASP A 361 10.47 -3.65 -20.31
CA ASP A 361 11.66 -3.38 -21.09
C ASP A 361 12.64 -4.58 -21.13
N GLN A 362 12.67 -5.37 -20.07
CA GLN A 362 13.61 -6.47 -19.92
C GLN A 362 13.07 -7.82 -20.39
N LEU A 363 11.77 -8.06 -20.32
CA LEU A 363 11.17 -9.35 -20.64
C LEU A 363 10.29 -9.27 -21.89
N TRP A 364 10.47 -10.22 -22.80
CA TRP A 364 9.79 -10.22 -24.09
C TRP A 364 8.88 -11.44 -24.21
N ASN A 365 7.77 -11.30 -24.94
CA ASN A 365 6.76 -12.34 -25.14
C ASN A 365 6.21 -12.85 -23.78
N LEU A 366 5.73 -11.91 -22.99
CA LEU A 366 5.12 -12.21 -21.70
C LEU A 366 3.70 -12.75 -21.91
N ASP A 367 3.45 -13.94 -21.36
CA ASP A 367 2.16 -14.58 -21.30
C ASP A 367 1.87 -15.02 -19.86
N LEU A 368 0.61 -14.89 -19.41
CA LEU A 368 0.18 -15.49 -18.15
C LEU A 368 0.16 -17.01 -18.25
N THR A 369 0.54 -17.71 -17.17
CA THR A 369 0.42 -19.18 -17.10
C THR A 369 -0.98 -19.63 -16.78
N ASP A 370 -1.74 -18.81 -16.03
CA ASP A 370 -3.09 -19.11 -15.57
C ASP A 370 -4.07 -18.00 -15.95
N ALA A 371 -5.19 -18.36 -16.53
CA ALA A 371 -6.23 -17.41 -16.93
C ALA A 371 -6.95 -16.80 -15.70
N GLU A 372 -7.13 -17.59 -14.65
CA GLU A 372 -7.76 -17.16 -13.40
C GLU A 372 -6.71 -17.03 -12.30
N VAL A 373 -6.57 -15.82 -11.78
CA VAL A 373 -5.63 -15.51 -10.69
C VAL A 373 -6.45 -15.04 -9.49
N PRO A 374 -6.62 -15.89 -8.45
CA PRO A 374 -7.32 -15.48 -7.24
C PRO A 374 -6.53 -14.39 -6.50
N ASN A 375 -7.24 -13.58 -5.74
CA ASN A 375 -6.61 -12.65 -4.80
C ASN A 375 -6.16 -13.36 -3.53
N ARG A 376 -5.24 -12.78 -2.79
CA ARG A 376 -4.94 -13.18 -1.41
C ARG A 376 -6.20 -13.03 -0.56
N PRO A 377 -6.49 -13.98 0.34
CA PRO A 377 -7.62 -13.86 1.24
C PRO A 377 -7.43 -12.72 2.22
N GLY A 378 -8.53 -12.05 2.58
CA GLY A 378 -8.54 -10.96 3.56
C GLY A 378 -9.35 -9.75 3.09
N PRO A 379 -9.83 -8.92 4.03
CA PRO A 379 -10.79 -7.87 3.72
C PRO A 379 -10.19 -6.63 3.11
N PHE A 380 -8.89 -6.38 3.28
CA PHE A 380 -8.33 -5.03 3.09
C PHE A 380 -7.71 -4.77 1.72
N HIS A 381 -7.18 -5.80 1.05
CA HIS A 381 -6.38 -5.62 -0.16
C HIS A 381 -6.98 -6.37 -1.35
N THR A 382 -6.90 -5.78 -2.54
CA THR A 382 -7.01 -6.48 -3.81
C THR A 382 -5.60 -6.78 -4.30
N CYS A 383 -5.10 -7.97 -4.06
CA CYS A 383 -3.74 -8.36 -4.40
C CYS A 383 -3.76 -9.79 -4.95
N PRO A 384 -3.26 -10.05 -6.16
CA PRO A 384 -3.14 -11.41 -6.67
C PRO A 384 -2.35 -12.29 -5.70
N ALA A 385 -2.78 -13.53 -5.50
CA ALA A 385 -2.05 -14.48 -4.64
C ALA A 385 -0.75 -14.93 -5.29
N ALA A 386 -0.76 -15.11 -6.62
CA ALA A 386 0.38 -15.39 -7.47
C ALA A 386 0.17 -14.70 -8.83
N LEU A 387 1.22 -14.53 -9.60
CA LEU A 387 1.15 -14.03 -10.98
C LEU A 387 2.18 -14.75 -11.83
N GLY A 388 1.88 -16.01 -12.19
CA GLY A 388 2.75 -16.84 -13.00
C GLY A 388 2.82 -16.33 -14.44
N ILE A 389 4.04 -16.18 -14.95
CA ILE A 389 4.30 -15.80 -16.34
C ILE A 389 5.25 -16.74 -17.03
N ARG A 390 5.11 -16.81 -18.36
CA ARG A 390 6.12 -17.33 -19.28
C ARG A 390 6.64 -16.19 -20.16
N PHE A 391 7.91 -16.29 -20.53
CA PHE A 391 8.56 -15.29 -21.38
C PHE A 391 9.73 -15.93 -22.11
N ARG A 392 10.24 -15.24 -23.13
CA ARG A 392 11.45 -15.71 -23.83
C ARG A 392 12.67 -15.56 -22.92
N PRO A 393 13.40 -16.66 -22.58
CA PRO A 393 14.62 -16.55 -21.79
C PRO A 393 15.63 -15.62 -22.46
N GLN A 394 16.18 -14.68 -21.72
CA GLN A 394 17.23 -13.79 -22.20
C GLN A 394 18.39 -13.81 -21.22
N PRO A 395 19.64 -13.82 -21.72
CA PRO A 395 20.79 -13.57 -20.87
C PRO A 395 20.68 -12.11 -20.41
N VAL A 396 20.46 -11.92 -19.11
CA VAL A 396 20.65 -10.60 -18.50
C VAL A 396 22.12 -10.49 -18.18
N ASP A 397 22.80 -9.50 -18.76
CA ASP A 397 24.16 -9.19 -18.31
C ASP A 397 24.13 -8.96 -16.80
N PRO A 398 24.95 -9.66 -16.02
CA PRO A 398 24.99 -9.44 -14.59
C PRO A 398 25.23 -7.95 -14.35
N PRO A 399 24.52 -7.33 -13.40
CA PRO A 399 24.75 -5.92 -13.08
C PRO A 399 26.25 -5.78 -12.87
N ALA A 400 26.87 -4.84 -13.59
CA ALA A 400 28.28 -4.55 -13.41
C ALA A 400 28.50 -4.44 -11.90
N THR A 401 29.36 -5.29 -11.34
CA THR A 401 29.67 -5.35 -9.93
C THR A 401 30.33 -4.05 -9.50
N GLY A 402 29.56 -2.98 -9.57
CA GLY A 402 29.85 -1.72 -8.91
C GLY A 402 29.61 -1.97 -7.44
N GLY A 403 30.69 -2.21 -6.70
CA GLY A 403 30.65 -2.10 -5.26
C GLY A 403 29.98 -0.77 -4.84
N PRO A 404 29.56 -0.62 -3.58
CA PRO A 404 28.86 0.56 -3.12
C PRO A 404 29.59 1.78 -3.64
N ARG A 405 28.96 2.56 -4.54
CA ARG A 405 29.52 3.83 -4.99
C ARG A 405 29.48 4.70 -3.75
N ASP A 406 30.66 4.86 -3.14
CA ASP A 406 30.88 5.91 -2.16
C ASP A 406 30.49 7.25 -2.79
N LEU A 407 29.32 7.76 -2.46
CA LEU A 407 28.82 9.09 -2.83
C LEU A 407 29.64 10.21 -2.14
N HIS A 408 30.82 9.90 -1.59
CA HIS A 408 31.62 10.79 -0.76
C HIS A 408 32.86 11.40 -1.41
N THR A 409 33.06 11.28 -2.74
CA THR A 409 34.20 11.97 -3.37
C THR A 409 33.78 12.78 -4.59
N ALA A 410 33.02 13.84 -4.37
CA ALA A 410 33.09 14.99 -5.24
C ALA A 410 34.21 15.91 -4.72
N ASP A 411 35.40 15.80 -5.28
CA ASP A 411 36.52 16.75 -5.07
C ASP A 411 36.12 18.13 -5.64
N PRO A 412 36.09 19.22 -4.85
CA PRO A 412 35.69 20.55 -5.32
C PRO A 412 36.81 21.31 -6.03
N ARG A 413 37.80 20.67 -6.64
CA ARG A 413 38.91 21.33 -7.32
C ARG A 413 39.01 20.87 -8.76
N HIS A 414 38.37 21.62 -9.70
CA HIS A 414 38.81 21.93 -11.05
C HIS A 414 37.77 22.73 -11.84
N HIS A 415 37.59 24.00 -11.46
CA HIS A 415 37.19 25.04 -12.42
C HIS A 415 38.37 26.01 -12.54
N ARG A 416 39.25 25.74 -13.47
CA ARG A 416 40.11 26.77 -14.06
C ARG A 416 39.52 27.10 -15.43
N HIS A 417 39.04 28.34 -15.57
CA HIS A 417 38.77 28.96 -16.87
C HIS A 417 40.10 29.13 -17.63
N PRO A 418 40.14 28.90 -18.96
CA PRO A 418 41.18 29.47 -19.81
C PRO A 418 40.84 30.94 -20.08
N PRO A 419 41.86 31.83 -20.18
CA PRO A 419 41.65 33.23 -20.50
C PRO A 419 41.52 33.45 -22.01
N LEU A 420 40.61 34.43 -22.38
CA LEU A 420 40.39 35.10 -23.65
C LEU A 420 39.72 34.30 -24.76
#